data_35abbd1889854213753c11d36d375ec8
#
_entry.id   35abbd1889854213753c11d36d375ec8
#
_cell.length_a   1.000
_cell.length_b   1.000
_cell.length_c   1.000
_cell.angle_alpha   90.00
_cell.angle_beta   90.00
_cell.angle_gamma   90.00
#
_symmetry.space_group_name_H-M   'P 1'
#
loop_
_entity.id
_entity.type
_entity.pdbx_description
1 polymer ?
#
loop_
_entity_poly.entity_id
_entity_poly.type
_entity_poly.pdbx_seq_one_letter_code
_entity_poly.pdbx_strand_id
1 'polypeptide(L)'
;GRQFFGTGFPFLTFSNVFNNWFLPKQLESLVQTTDKERESCSIKAGDVFITRTSETMDELGMSSVALRDYPNATYNGFTKRLRPITDRVYPRYIGYYLRTPKFRGQFMAFSTMTTRASLANNDLLNMEVELPPMEIQHRIATILSRYDSLIEN
;
A
#
# COMPACT_ATOMS: atom_id res chain seq x y z
N GLY A 1 13.86 -16.34 8.63
CA GLY A 1 14.77 -15.73 9.55
C GLY A 1 15.68 -14.71 8.92
N ARG A 2 16.43 -14.03 9.78
CA ARG A 2 17.36 -12.97 9.37
C ARG A 2 18.41 -13.44 8.36
N GLN A 3 18.75 -14.71 8.39
CA GLN A 3 19.74 -15.30 7.49
C GLN A 3 19.34 -15.23 6.01
N PHE A 4 18.05 -15.01 5.72
CA PHE A 4 17.55 -14.91 4.35
C PHE A 4 17.50 -13.47 3.84
N PHE A 5 17.77 -12.50 4.69
CA PHE A 5 17.76 -11.09 4.32
C PHE A 5 19.15 -10.61 3.88
N GLY A 6 19.15 -9.59 3.05
CA GLY A 6 20.37 -8.95 2.56
C GLY A 6 20.87 -9.44 1.22
N THR A 7 20.38 -10.59 0.74
CA THR A 7 20.72 -11.13 -0.59
C THR A 7 19.46 -11.74 -1.22
N GLY A 8 19.47 -11.85 -2.54
CA GLY A 8 18.39 -12.48 -3.28
C GLY A 8 17.58 -11.51 -4.13
N PHE A 9 16.27 -11.47 -3.91
CA PHE A 9 15.34 -10.71 -4.72
C PHE A 9 14.76 -9.52 -3.95
N PRO A 10 14.26 -8.48 -4.65
CA PRO A 10 13.69 -7.30 -3.98
C PRO A 10 12.56 -7.65 -3.02
N PHE A 11 12.49 -6.91 -1.93
CA PHE A 11 11.51 -7.14 -0.87
C PHE A 11 10.90 -5.82 -0.40
N LEU A 12 9.56 -5.80 -0.35
CA LEU A 12 8.80 -4.63 0.12
C LEU A 12 8.78 -4.63 1.65
N THR A 13 9.38 -3.62 2.24
CA THR A 13 9.41 -3.48 3.71
C THR A 13 8.20 -2.72 4.22
N PHE A 14 7.92 -2.85 5.51
CA PHE A 14 6.90 -2.03 6.18
C PHE A 14 7.17 -0.54 5.98
N SER A 15 8.43 -0.11 6.12
CA SER A 15 8.81 1.29 5.94
C SER A 15 8.56 1.80 4.52
N ASN A 16 8.74 0.95 3.50
CA ASN A 16 8.44 1.33 2.13
C ASN A 16 6.97 1.72 1.97
N VAL A 17 6.07 0.98 2.62
CA VAL A 17 4.63 1.26 2.58
C VAL A 17 4.29 2.46 3.47
N PHE A 18 4.77 2.44 4.70
CA PHE A 18 4.40 3.43 5.70
C PHE A 18 4.83 4.85 5.31
N ASN A 19 6.03 5.00 4.77
CA ASN A 19 6.63 6.31 4.50
C ASN A 19 6.38 6.86 3.11
N ASN A 20 5.69 6.14 2.22
CA ASN A 20 5.53 6.55 0.83
C ASN A 20 4.09 6.40 0.35
N TRP A 21 3.53 7.42 -0.25
CA TRP A 21 2.22 7.35 -0.91
C TRP A 21 2.26 6.42 -2.11
N PHE A 22 3.40 6.40 -2.80
CA PHE A 22 3.67 5.49 -3.91
C PHE A 22 4.97 4.76 -3.64
N LEU A 23 5.04 3.47 -4.02
CA LEU A 23 6.24 2.68 -3.76
C LEU A 23 7.47 3.32 -4.39
N PRO A 24 8.64 3.26 -3.72
CA PRO A 24 9.89 3.73 -4.31
C PRO A 24 10.17 3.06 -5.65
N LYS A 25 10.86 3.75 -6.55
CA LYS A 25 11.21 3.18 -7.85
C LYS A 25 12.00 1.88 -7.74
N GLN A 26 12.86 1.78 -6.74
CA GLN A 26 13.64 0.58 -6.45
C GLN A 26 13.42 0.16 -5.00
N LEU A 27 13.23 -1.13 -4.81
CA LEU A 27 13.17 -1.73 -3.49
C LEU A 27 14.58 -2.23 -3.16
N GLU A 28 15.22 -1.58 -2.22
CA GLU A 28 16.63 -1.83 -1.92
C GLU A 28 16.86 -3.04 -1.01
N SER A 29 15.86 -3.42 -0.23
CA SER A 29 15.94 -4.59 0.63
C SER A 29 15.86 -5.86 -0.21
N LEU A 30 16.65 -6.86 0.13
CA LEU A 30 16.70 -8.13 -0.59
C LEU A 30 16.42 -9.28 0.37
N VAL A 31 15.81 -10.34 -0.15
CA VAL A 31 15.48 -11.54 0.62
C VAL A 31 15.53 -12.75 -0.30
N GLN A 32 15.91 -13.89 0.25
CA GLN A 32 15.87 -15.16 -0.48
C GLN A 32 14.42 -15.64 -0.54
N THR A 33 13.94 -15.91 -1.74
CA THR A 33 12.57 -16.37 -1.96
C THR A 33 12.54 -17.50 -2.98
N THR A 34 11.48 -18.31 -2.90
CA THR A 34 11.22 -19.37 -3.87
C THR A 34 10.45 -18.82 -5.06
N ASP A 35 10.42 -19.57 -6.16
CA ASP A 35 9.61 -19.20 -7.33
C ASP A 35 8.14 -19.06 -6.97
N LYS A 36 7.65 -19.95 -6.10
CA LYS A 36 6.26 -19.92 -5.65
C LYS A 36 5.94 -18.66 -4.85
N GLU A 37 6.85 -18.24 -3.98
CA GLU A 37 6.68 -17.01 -3.21
C GLU A 37 6.65 -15.78 -4.12
N ARG A 38 7.53 -15.72 -5.12
CA ARG A 38 7.55 -14.60 -6.07
C ARG A 38 6.29 -14.54 -6.91
N GLU A 39 5.67 -15.66 -7.19
CA GLU A 39 4.41 -15.71 -7.91
C GLU A 39 3.23 -15.27 -7.02
N SER A 40 3.11 -15.88 -5.84
CA SER A 40 1.98 -15.62 -4.93
C SER A 40 2.03 -14.25 -4.26
N CYS A 41 3.22 -13.72 -4.03
CA CYS A 41 3.44 -12.42 -3.38
C CYS A 41 3.95 -11.37 -4.36
N SER A 42 3.58 -11.46 -5.63
CA SER A 42 4.02 -10.53 -6.68
C SER A 42 3.50 -9.11 -6.46
N ILE A 43 4.23 -8.14 -7.02
CA ILE A 43 3.89 -6.71 -6.97
C ILE A 43 3.74 -6.20 -8.39
N LYS A 44 2.53 -5.78 -8.76
CA LYS A 44 2.20 -5.30 -10.10
C LYS A 44 1.65 -3.89 -10.07
N ALA A 45 1.78 -3.19 -11.19
CA ALA A 45 1.22 -1.85 -11.33
C ALA A 45 -0.26 -1.82 -10.92
N GLY A 46 -0.63 -0.86 -10.09
CA GLY A 46 -1.98 -0.71 -9.56
C GLY A 46 -2.23 -1.40 -8.23
N ASP A 47 -1.30 -2.24 -7.77
CA ASP A 47 -1.45 -2.89 -6.47
C ASP A 47 -1.39 -1.87 -5.34
N VAL A 48 -2.25 -2.06 -4.35
CA VAL A 48 -2.30 -1.25 -3.13
C VAL A 48 -1.80 -2.09 -1.96
N PHE A 49 -0.88 -1.53 -1.18
CA PHE A 49 -0.37 -2.19 0.02
C PHE A 49 -0.80 -1.40 1.24
N ILE A 50 -1.32 -2.10 2.24
CA ILE A 50 -1.82 -1.48 3.48
C ILE A 50 -1.16 -2.16 4.67
N THR A 51 -0.69 -1.35 5.64
CA THR A 51 -0.11 -1.89 6.88
C THR A 51 -1.22 -2.51 7.74
N ARG A 52 -1.01 -3.75 8.19
CA ARG A 52 -2.02 -4.53 8.91
C ARG A 52 -2.00 -4.33 10.41
N THR A 53 -0.83 -4.08 10.96
CA THR A 53 -0.66 -3.96 12.41
C THR A 53 0.13 -2.71 12.74
N SER A 54 -0.16 -2.13 13.89
CA SER A 54 0.56 -0.97 14.39
C SER A 54 0.46 -0.92 15.90
N GLU A 55 1.37 -0.20 16.53
CA GLU A 55 1.33 0.04 17.97
C GLU A 55 0.24 1.07 18.33
N THR A 56 -0.16 1.90 17.38
CA THR A 56 -1.19 2.92 17.57
C THR A 56 -2.24 2.85 16.46
N MET A 57 -3.44 3.32 16.75
CA MET A 57 -4.53 3.39 15.76
C MET A 57 -4.20 4.38 14.65
N ASP A 58 -3.48 5.44 14.95
CA ASP A 58 -3.14 6.48 13.97
C ASP A 58 -2.25 5.95 12.85
N GLU A 59 -1.45 4.93 13.13
CA GLU A 59 -0.53 4.34 12.16
C GLU A 59 -1.12 3.16 11.41
N LEU A 60 -2.26 2.66 11.85
CA LEU A 60 -2.92 1.52 11.21
C LEU A 60 -3.43 1.89 9.82
N GLY A 61 -3.29 0.98 8.88
CA GLY A 61 -3.86 1.14 7.56
C GLY A 61 -3.19 2.19 6.69
N MET A 62 -1.91 2.47 6.94
CA MET A 62 -1.15 3.31 6.02
C MET A 62 -0.95 2.58 4.71
N SER A 63 -1.15 3.29 3.61
CA SER A 63 -1.17 2.70 2.28
C SER A 63 -0.08 3.24 1.38
N SER A 64 0.31 2.43 0.40
CA SER A 64 1.20 2.84 -0.68
C SER A 64 0.80 2.10 -1.96
N VAL A 65 0.89 2.76 -3.09
CA VAL A 65 0.43 2.21 -4.37
C VAL A 65 1.62 1.98 -5.30
N ALA A 66 1.63 0.82 -5.95
CA ALA A 66 2.62 0.51 -6.98
C ALA A 66 2.21 1.16 -8.29
N LEU A 67 3.04 2.04 -8.82
CA LEU A 67 2.80 2.69 -10.12
C LEU A 67 3.40 1.91 -11.29
N ARG A 68 4.12 0.82 -11.00
CA ARG A 68 4.78 -0.02 -12.00
C ARG A 68 4.83 -1.46 -11.49
N ASP A 69 5.24 -2.36 -12.37
CA ASP A 69 5.55 -3.73 -11.97
C ASP A 69 6.90 -3.76 -11.27
N TYR A 70 7.03 -4.63 -10.27
CA TYR A 70 8.29 -4.89 -9.56
C TYR A 70 8.64 -6.36 -9.75
N PRO A 71 9.32 -6.70 -10.87
CA PRO A 71 9.63 -8.11 -11.16
C PRO A 71 10.43 -8.77 -10.05
N ASN A 72 10.02 -9.98 -9.68
CA ASN A 72 10.66 -10.82 -8.67
C ASN A 72 10.60 -10.27 -7.24
N ALA A 73 9.91 -9.16 -7.02
CA ALA A 73 9.72 -8.61 -5.68
C ALA A 73 8.62 -9.35 -4.93
N THR A 74 8.75 -9.37 -3.60
CA THR A 74 7.74 -9.97 -2.71
C THR A 74 7.44 -9.04 -1.55
N TYR A 75 6.35 -9.31 -0.84
CA TYR A 75 5.97 -8.67 0.42
C TYR A 75 5.66 -9.76 1.45
N ASN A 76 5.54 -9.38 2.71
CA ASN A 76 5.25 -10.34 3.78
C ASN A 76 3.94 -9.99 4.51
N GLY A 77 3.65 -10.74 5.59
CA GLY A 77 2.40 -10.62 6.34
C GLY A 77 2.20 -9.34 7.15
N PHE A 78 3.19 -8.45 7.21
CA PHE A 78 3.04 -7.15 7.87
C PHE A 78 2.27 -6.15 7.02
N THR A 79 2.14 -6.43 5.73
CA THR A 79 1.34 -5.63 4.81
C THR A 79 0.32 -6.51 4.11
N LYS A 80 -0.77 -5.90 3.67
CA LYS A 80 -1.83 -6.57 2.90
C LYS A 80 -1.83 -5.99 1.49
N ARG A 81 -1.78 -6.87 0.47
CA ARG A 81 -1.92 -6.44 -0.93
C ARG A 81 -3.39 -6.46 -1.33
N LEU A 82 -3.87 -5.35 -1.89
CA LEU A 82 -5.18 -5.25 -2.51
C LEU A 82 -4.96 -4.99 -3.99
N ARG A 83 -5.44 -5.90 -4.83
CA ARG A 83 -5.31 -5.76 -6.29
C ARG A 83 -6.67 -5.42 -6.86
N PRO A 84 -6.83 -4.24 -7.50
CA PRO A 84 -8.11 -3.86 -8.09
C PRO A 84 -8.59 -4.89 -9.13
N ILE A 85 -9.89 -5.17 -9.10
CA ILE A 85 -10.53 -6.09 -10.06
C ILE A 85 -11.37 -5.34 -11.09
N THR A 86 -11.22 -4.02 -11.14
CA THR A 86 -11.96 -3.15 -12.05
C THR A 86 -11.01 -2.11 -12.65
N ASP A 87 -11.36 -1.61 -13.85
CA ASP A 87 -10.61 -0.55 -14.51
C ASP A 87 -11.06 0.86 -14.08
N ARG A 88 -11.98 0.95 -13.12
CA ARG A 88 -12.52 2.22 -12.63
C ARG A 88 -11.63 2.92 -11.61
N VAL A 89 -10.48 2.35 -11.29
CA VAL A 89 -9.54 2.87 -10.30
C VAL A 89 -8.32 3.43 -10.99
N TYR A 90 -8.05 4.73 -10.78
CA TYR A 90 -6.82 5.35 -11.25
C TYR A 90 -5.78 5.27 -10.12
N PRO A 91 -4.64 4.57 -10.32
CA PRO A 91 -3.68 4.31 -9.24
C PRO A 91 -3.18 5.56 -8.53
N ARG A 92 -2.88 6.64 -9.25
CA ARG A 92 -2.41 7.88 -8.62
C ARG A 92 -3.48 8.52 -7.74
N TYR A 93 -4.75 8.43 -8.13
CA TYR A 93 -5.85 8.92 -7.31
C TYR A 93 -5.96 8.10 -6.02
N ILE A 94 -5.92 6.79 -6.14
CA ILE A 94 -6.05 5.89 -4.98
C ILE A 94 -4.92 6.12 -3.98
N GLY A 95 -3.70 6.34 -4.45
CA GLY A 95 -2.57 6.60 -3.58
C GLY A 95 -2.81 7.79 -2.65
N TYR A 96 -3.42 8.85 -3.17
CA TYR A 96 -3.77 10.02 -2.36
C TYR A 96 -5.02 9.78 -1.52
N TYR A 97 -6.07 9.20 -2.11
CA TYR A 97 -7.35 9.02 -1.45
C TYR A 97 -7.26 8.17 -0.18
N LEU A 98 -6.53 7.07 -0.23
CA LEU A 98 -6.43 6.14 0.89
C LEU A 98 -5.69 6.69 2.10
N ARG A 99 -5.02 7.83 1.96
CA ARG A 99 -4.36 8.51 3.08
C ARG A 99 -5.17 9.70 3.62
N THR A 100 -6.36 9.94 3.05
CA THR A 100 -7.21 11.03 3.55
C THR A 100 -7.83 10.67 4.90
N PRO A 101 -8.10 11.68 5.75
CA PRO A 101 -8.82 11.44 7.00
C PRO A 101 -10.18 10.78 6.79
N LYS A 102 -10.86 11.10 5.70
CA LYS A 102 -12.16 10.53 5.38
C LYS A 102 -12.10 9.01 5.22
N PHE A 103 -11.13 8.51 4.44
CA PHE A 103 -10.98 7.06 4.28
C PHE A 103 -10.44 6.44 5.56
N ARG A 104 -9.37 7.02 6.12
CA ARG A 104 -8.71 6.45 7.29
C ARG A 104 -9.58 6.44 8.54
N GLY A 105 -10.55 7.33 8.63
CA GLY A 105 -11.51 7.34 9.73
C GLY A 105 -12.30 6.06 9.87
N GLN A 106 -12.46 5.29 8.80
CA GLN A 106 -13.16 4.02 8.83
C GLN A 106 -12.44 2.98 9.68
N PHE A 107 -11.12 3.06 9.78
CA PHE A 107 -10.34 2.12 10.61
C PHE A 107 -10.71 2.21 12.08
N MET A 108 -11.05 3.40 12.56
CA MET A 108 -11.46 3.60 13.95
C MET A 108 -12.73 2.82 14.30
N ALA A 109 -13.63 2.65 13.33
CA ALA A 109 -14.89 1.94 13.52
C ALA A 109 -14.73 0.43 13.51
N PHE A 110 -13.74 -0.08 12.78
CA PHE A 110 -13.59 -1.53 12.55
C PHE A 110 -12.49 -2.17 13.38
N SER A 111 -11.49 -1.41 13.80
CA SER A 111 -10.32 -1.98 14.46
C SER A 111 -10.53 -2.17 15.95
N THR A 112 -9.97 -3.25 16.49
CA THR A 112 -9.93 -3.51 17.93
C THR A 112 -8.50 -3.30 18.40
N MET A 113 -8.33 -2.51 19.45
CA MET A 113 -7.02 -2.28 20.02
C MET A 113 -6.92 -2.96 21.38
N THR A 114 -5.95 -3.87 21.49
CA THR A 114 -5.57 -4.49 22.76
C THR A 114 -4.16 -4.03 23.13
N THR A 115 -3.14 -4.86 22.85
CA THR A 115 -1.75 -4.45 22.99
C THR A 115 -1.20 -3.84 21.70
N ARG A 116 -1.86 -4.12 20.58
CA ARG A 116 -1.45 -3.67 19.26
C ARG A 116 -2.69 -3.54 18.37
N ALA A 117 -2.79 -2.44 17.66
CA ALA A 117 -3.86 -2.24 16.69
C ALA A 117 -3.67 -3.23 15.53
N SER A 118 -4.75 -3.86 15.09
CA SER A 118 -4.70 -4.78 13.95
C SER A 118 -5.95 -4.61 13.08
N LEU A 119 -5.81 -4.98 11.81
CA LEU A 119 -6.85 -4.85 10.81
C LEU A 119 -7.20 -6.26 10.30
N ALA A 120 -8.42 -6.70 10.58
CA ALA A 120 -8.91 -8.00 10.12
C ALA A 120 -9.34 -7.94 8.65
N ASN A 121 -9.25 -9.07 7.95
CA ASN A 121 -9.65 -9.13 6.54
C ASN A 121 -11.11 -8.74 6.33
N ASN A 122 -12.02 -9.17 7.21
CA ASN A 122 -13.43 -8.82 7.09
C ASN A 122 -13.68 -7.33 7.26
N ASP A 123 -12.95 -6.68 8.15
CA ASP A 123 -13.05 -5.23 8.33
C ASP A 123 -12.60 -4.51 7.07
N LEU A 124 -11.50 -4.96 6.49
CA LEU A 124 -10.96 -4.37 5.27
C LEU A 124 -11.93 -4.51 4.10
N LEU A 125 -12.58 -5.66 3.96
CA LEU A 125 -13.55 -5.90 2.90
C LEU A 125 -14.82 -5.04 3.03
N ASN A 126 -15.11 -4.56 4.23
CA ASN A 126 -16.28 -3.71 4.48
C ASN A 126 -15.98 -2.22 4.37
N MET A 127 -14.75 -1.84 4.09
CA MET A 127 -14.39 -0.44 3.90
C MET A 127 -14.86 0.08 2.56
N GLU A 128 -15.30 1.33 2.54
CA GLU A 128 -15.83 1.97 1.34
C GLU A 128 -14.82 2.94 0.75
N VAL A 129 -14.72 2.91 -0.58
CA VAL A 129 -13.84 3.78 -1.35
C VAL A 129 -14.71 4.59 -2.33
N GLU A 130 -14.57 5.91 -2.30
CA GLU A 130 -15.27 6.76 -3.26
C GLU A 130 -14.48 6.82 -4.57
N LEU A 131 -15.13 6.42 -5.66
CA LEU A 131 -14.55 6.42 -6.99
C LEU A 131 -15.35 7.36 -7.90
N PRO A 132 -14.99 8.64 -7.99
CA PRO A 132 -15.60 9.52 -8.96
C PRO A 132 -15.29 9.06 -10.39
N PRO A 133 -15.93 9.62 -11.42
CA PRO A 133 -15.60 9.29 -12.80
C PRO A 133 -14.09 9.42 -13.05
N MET A 134 -13.56 8.60 -13.94
CA MET A 134 -12.12 8.53 -14.21
C MET A 134 -11.52 9.90 -14.51
N GLU A 135 -12.22 10.74 -15.26
CA GLU A 135 -11.77 12.10 -15.57
C GLU A 135 -11.51 12.93 -14.32
N ILE A 136 -12.38 12.80 -13.31
CA ILE A 136 -12.24 13.52 -12.04
C ILE A 136 -11.07 12.96 -11.24
N GLN A 137 -10.92 11.63 -11.23
CA GLN A 137 -9.77 10.99 -10.56
C GLN A 137 -8.45 11.51 -11.14
N HIS A 138 -8.34 11.57 -12.46
CA HIS A 138 -7.16 12.09 -13.14
C HIS A 138 -6.88 13.55 -12.77
N ARG A 139 -7.93 14.37 -12.72
CA ARG A 139 -7.80 15.78 -12.40
C ARG A 139 -7.29 16.00 -10.97
N ILE A 140 -7.87 15.28 -10.02
CA ILE A 140 -7.47 15.35 -8.61
C ILE A 140 -6.01 14.91 -8.47
N ALA A 141 -5.65 13.77 -9.06
CA ALA A 141 -4.30 13.23 -8.98
C ALA A 141 -3.27 14.19 -9.60
N THR A 142 -3.60 14.81 -10.71
CA THR A 142 -2.72 15.78 -11.37
C THR A 142 -2.44 16.98 -10.47
N ILE A 143 -3.48 17.53 -9.84
CA ILE A 143 -3.34 18.67 -8.93
C ILE A 143 -2.45 18.30 -7.74
N LEU A 144 -2.73 17.15 -7.11
CA LEU A 144 -1.96 16.74 -5.93
C LEU A 144 -0.52 16.39 -6.27
N SER A 145 -0.27 15.79 -7.43
CA SER A 145 1.09 15.49 -7.89
C SER A 145 1.93 16.77 -8.06
N ARG A 146 1.32 17.85 -8.48
CA ARG A 146 2.00 19.15 -8.61
C ARG A 146 2.43 19.69 -7.24
N TYR A 147 1.56 19.56 -6.23
CA TYR A 147 1.90 19.97 -4.87
C TYR A 147 3.05 19.14 -4.31
N ASP A 148 3.05 17.83 -4.52
CA ASP A 148 4.14 16.96 -4.08
C ASP A 148 5.48 17.38 -4.69
N SER A 149 5.50 17.68 -5.98
CA SER A 149 6.71 18.13 -6.68
C SER A 149 7.25 19.43 -6.11
N LEU A 150 6.36 20.35 -5.71
CA LEU A 150 6.77 21.63 -5.10
C LEU A 150 7.36 21.43 -3.70
N ILE A 151 6.85 20.48 -2.95
CA ILE A 151 7.34 20.19 -1.59
C ILE A 151 8.69 19.47 -1.64
N GLU A 152 8.87 18.54 -2.57
CA GLU A 152 10.11 17.77 -2.70
C GLU A 152 11.27 18.59 -3.25
N ASN A 153 10.99 19.65 -3.97
CA ASN A 153 11.98 20.56 -4.50
C ASN A 153 12.22 21.74 -3.56
#